data_839c629c189fa99d8d48be58c359a24b
#
_entry.id   839c629c189fa99d8d48be58c359a24b
#
_cell.length_a   1.000
_cell.length_b   1.000
_cell.length_c   1.000
_cell.angle_alpha   90.00
_cell.angle_beta   90.00
_cell.angle_gamma   90.00
#
_symmetry.space_group_name_H-M   'P 1'
#
loop_
_entity.id
_entity.type
_entity.pdbx_description
1 polymer ?
#
loop_
_entity_poly.entity_id
_entity_poly.type
_entity_poly.pdbx_seq_one_letter_code
_entity_poly.pdbx_strand_id
1 'polypeptide(L)'
;MNDGYQMLAEFYRLKQGGLGPLRSWLDRNWKVAADRVAESQLHKLIVDLNFPALYTTNYDRNLEAAFEVHGKAYAKIANAKQMADAADGVTHIVRYHGDFDDDASLVLTETDFLDRLSFDSPLDIKFRADALARTILFIGYSMSDPNIRLLLHGIWQTWERSGYRDHRPRSFVFMASSNPVQEAMLARWGITLLTPESEACADDALTAFLADIRARIRRP
;
A
#
# COMPACT_ATOMS: atom_id res chain seq x y z
N MET A 1 5.08 -0.84 12.84
CA MET A 1 3.89 -1.59 13.28
C MET A 1 4.23 -2.13 14.64
N ASN A 2 3.30 -2.09 15.57
CA ASN A 2 3.59 -2.59 16.90
C ASN A 2 3.47 -4.12 16.85
N ASP A 3 4.57 -4.86 16.93
CA ASP A 3 4.62 -6.34 16.81
C ASP A 3 3.62 -7.04 17.74
N GLY A 4 3.15 -6.36 18.79
CA GLY A 4 2.14 -6.83 19.71
C GLY A 4 0.76 -7.12 19.08
N TYR A 5 0.35 -6.45 18.01
CA TYR A 5 -0.97 -6.69 17.42
C TYR A 5 -1.03 -7.99 16.62
N GLN A 6 0.05 -8.37 15.96
CA GLN A 6 0.13 -9.63 15.21
C GLN A 6 0.09 -10.82 16.17
N MET A 7 0.88 -10.77 17.26
CA MET A 7 0.85 -11.78 18.33
C MET A 7 -0.52 -11.83 19.03
N LEU A 8 -1.17 -10.69 19.25
CA LEU A 8 -2.50 -10.65 19.84
C LEU A 8 -3.55 -11.30 18.95
N ALA A 9 -3.50 -11.04 17.64
CA ALA A 9 -4.36 -11.71 16.66
C ALA A 9 -4.09 -13.22 16.60
N GLU A 10 -2.83 -13.65 16.67
CA GLU A 10 -2.45 -15.06 16.76
C GLU A 10 -3.01 -15.71 18.03
N PHE A 11 -2.82 -15.07 19.18
CA PHE A 11 -3.38 -15.56 20.45
C PHE A 11 -4.91 -15.68 20.41
N TYR A 12 -5.59 -14.68 19.80
CA TYR A 12 -7.03 -14.73 19.60
C TYR A 12 -7.44 -15.94 18.75
N ARG A 13 -6.75 -16.16 17.60
CA ARG A 13 -6.98 -17.31 16.70
C ARG A 13 -6.85 -18.63 17.44
N LEU A 14 -5.80 -18.79 18.27
CA LEU A 14 -5.56 -19.98 19.05
C LEU A 14 -6.64 -20.23 20.13
N LYS A 15 -7.13 -19.16 20.75
CA LYS A 15 -8.16 -19.27 21.80
C LYS A 15 -9.57 -19.50 21.27
N GLN A 16 -9.90 -18.90 20.13
CA GLN A 16 -11.25 -18.95 19.55
C GLN A 16 -11.41 -19.99 18.45
N GLY A 17 -10.32 -20.65 18.03
CA GLY A 17 -10.32 -21.60 16.92
C GLY A 17 -10.48 -20.93 15.53
N GLY A 18 -10.32 -19.61 15.44
CA GLY A 18 -10.41 -18.88 14.18
C GLY A 18 -10.47 -17.37 14.35
N LEU A 19 -10.42 -16.65 13.25
CA LEU A 19 -10.44 -15.17 13.22
C LEU A 19 -11.82 -14.57 12.88
N GLY A 20 -12.82 -15.37 12.54
CA GLY A 20 -14.13 -14.90 12.03
C GLY A 20 -14.80 -13.81 12.88
N PRO A 21 -14.96 -13.97 14.20
CA PRO A 21 -15.55 -12.94 15.04
C PRO A 21 -14.71 -11.66 15.11
N LEU A 22 -13.38 -11.77 15.18
CA LEU A 22 -12.47 -10.62 15.18
C LEU A 22 -12.55 -9.90 13.84
N ARG A 23 -12.43 -10.60 12.71
CA ARG A 23 -12.58 -10.07 11.37
C ARG A 23 -13.91 -9.31 11.22
N SER A 24 -15.02 -9.91 11.65
CA SER A 24 -16.34 -9.28 11.56
C SER A 24 -16.48 -8.04 12.45
N TRP A 25 -15.77 -8.01 13.57
CA TRP A 25 -15.70 -6.83 14.42
C TRP A 25 -14.88 -5.71 13.76
N LEU A 26 -13.72 -6.04 13.20
CA LEU A 26 -12.85 -5.09 12.49
C LEU A 26 -13.57 -4.47 11.28
N ASP A 27 -14.22 -5.29 10.45
CA ASP A 27 -14.96 -4.84 9.26
C ASP A 27 -16.07 -3.84 9.63
N ARG A 28 -16.81 -4.09 10.72
CA ARG A 28 -17.84 -3.16 11.18
C ARG A 28 -17.29 -1.86 11.76
N ASN A 29 -16.17 -1.92 12.49
CA ASN A 29 -15.66 -0.77 13.24
C ASN A 29 -14.69 0.10 12.43
N TRP A 30 -14.08 -0.44 11.38
CA TRP A 30 -13.17 0.29 10.50
C TRP A 30 -13.86 0.86 9.26
N LYS A 31 -15.15 0.58 9.11
CA LYS A 31 -15.94 1.15 8.01
C LYS A 31 -16.12 2.66 8.20
N VAL A 32 -15.60 3.44 7.27
CA VAL A 32 -15.86 4.89 7.21
C VAL A 32 -17.14 5.13 6.40
N ALA A 33 -17.93 6.09 6.83
CA ALA A 33 -19.15 6.47 6.09
C ALA A 33 -18.79 7.04 4.71
N ALA A 34 -19.58 6.68 3.69
CA ALA A 34 -19.29 7.03 2.30
C ALA A 34 -19.28 8.55 2.04
N ASP A 35 -20.08 9.32 2.76
CA ASP A 35 -20.10 10.78 2.74
C ASP A 35 -18.76 11.37 3.17
N ARG A 36 -18.15 10.85 4.23
CA ARG A 36 -16.83 11.27 4.69
C ARG A 36 -15.73 10.99 3.66
N VAL A 37 -15.83 9.85 2.96
CA VAL A 37 -14.89 9.52 1.88
C VAL A 37 -15.11 10.46 0.68
N ALA A 38 -16.37 10.75 0.35
CA ALA A 38 -16.72 11.68 -0.74
C ALA A 38 -16.21 13.12 -0.49
N GLU A 39 -16.25 13.58 0.77
CA GLU A 39 -15.75 14.90 1.17
C GLU A 39 -14.22 14.96 1.25
N SER A 40 -13.53 13.82 1.30
CA SER A 40 -12.08 13.78 1.46
C SER A 40 -11.36 14.22 0.19
N GLN A 41 -10.74 15.39 0.24
CA GLN A 41 -9.89 15.93 -0.82
C GLN A 41 -8.73 14.98 -1.16
N LEU A 42 -8.14 14.33 -0.16
CA LEU A 42 -7.05 13.37 -0.34
C LEU A 42 -7.49 12.18 -1.20
N HIS A 43 -8.61 11.55 -0.86
CA HIS A 43 -9.14 10.43 -1.62
C HIS A 43 -9.52 10.83 -3.05
N LYS A 44 -10.15 12.01 -3.22
CA LYS A 44 -10.44 12.56 -4.53
C LYS A 44 -9.19 12.73 -5.40
N LEU A 45 -8.09 13.24 -4.83
CA LEU A 45 -6.83 13.41 -5.55
C LEU A 45 -6.21 12.07 -5.96
N ILE A 46 -6.26 11.06 -5.09
CA ILE A 46 -5.80 9.70 -5.42
C ILE A 46 -6.57 9.15 -6.63
N VAL A 47 -7.90 9.29 -6.64
CA VAL A 47 -8.75 8.85 -7.77
C VAL A 47 -8.44 9.66 -9.05
N ASP A 48 -8.29 10.97 -8.94
CA ASP A 48 -8.06 11.88 -10.06
C ASP A 48 -6.67 11.70 -10.72
N LEU A 49 -5.68 11.24 -9.96
CA LEU A 49 -4.33 10.96 -10.47
C LEU A 49 -4.26 9.70 -11.34
N ASN A 50 -5.29 8.86 -11.29
CA ASN A 50 -5.48 7.70 -12.17
C ASN A 50 -4.24 6.79 -12.22
N PHE A 51 -3.71 6.44 -11.05
CA PHE A 51 -2.60 5.49 -10.96
C PHE A 51 -3.02 4.13 -11.55
N PRO A 52 -2.14 3.44 -12.29
CA PRO A 52 -2.47 2.13 -12.86
C PRO A 52 -2.63 1.05 -11.78
N ALA A 53 -1.94 1.18 -10.65
CA ALA A 53 -2.09 0.29 -9.50
C ALA A 53 -1.94 1.06 -8.18
N LEU A 54 -2.78 0.74 -7.21
CA LEU A 54 -2.74 1.19 -5.84
C LEU A 54 -2.57 -0.04 -4.94
N TYR A 55 -1.45 -0.13 -4.25
CA TYR A 55 -1.21 -1.17 -3.26
C TYR A 55 -1.55 -0.65 -1.87
N THR A 56 -2.36 -1.40 -1.13
CA THR A 56 -2.68 -1.05 0.26
C THR A 56 -2.46 -2.23 1.19
N THR A 57 -1.89 -1.94 2.36
CA THR A 57 -1.78 -2.87 3.49
C THR A 57 -2.95 -2.72 4.48
N ASN A 58 -3.83 -1.72 4.27
CA ASN A 58 -4.99 -1.48 5.10
C ASN A 58 -6.12 -2.45 4.75
N TYR A 59 -6.95 -2.76 5.75
CA TYR A 59 -8.13 -3.62 5.59
C TYR A 59 -9.42 -2.84 5.35
N ASP A 60 -9.44 -1.52 5.60
CA ASP A 60 -10.60 -0.68 5.30
C ASP A 60 -10.87 -0.57 3.80
N ARG A 61 -12.08 -0.15 3.43
CA ARG A 61 -12.53 -0.05 2.03
C ARG A 61 -12.56 1.39 1.52
N ASN A 62 -11.76 2.28 2.09
CA ASN A 62 -11.81 3.70 1.77
C ASN A 62 -11.39 3.99 0.32
N LEU A 63 -10.43 3.23 -0.22
CA LEU A 63 -10.01 3.37 -1.62
C LEU A 63 -11.15 2.99 -2.57
N GLU A 64 -11.77 1.82 -2.39
CA GLU A 64 -12.88 1.39 -3.22
C GLU A 64 -14.06 2.36 -3.13
N ALA A 65 -14.43 2.75 -1.91
CA ALA A 65 -15.48 3.75 -1.70
C ALA A 65 -15.16 5.08 -2.41
N ALA A 66 -13.90 5.51 -2.42
CA ALA A 66 -13.49 6.70 -3.15
C ALA A 66 -13.69 6.56 -4.67
N PHE A 67 -13.32 5.42 -5.25
CA PHE A 67 -13.56 5.16 -6.67
C PHE A 67 -15.05 5.10 -7.01
N GLU A 68 -15.86 4.46 -6.16
CA GLU A 68 -17.33 4.36 -6.32
C GLU A 68 -18.01 5.74 -6.26
N VAL A 69 -17.73 6.55 -5.23
CA VAL A 69 -18.37 7.88 -5.09
C VAL A 69 -17.95 8.86 -6.17
N HIS A 70 -16.75 8.68 -6.77
CA HIS A 70 -16.28 9.51 -7.88
C HIS A 70 -16.54 8.90 -9.25
N GLY A 71 -17.30 7.79 -9.34
CA GLY A 71 -17.71 7.15 -10.59
C GLY A 71 -16.56 6.65 -11.45
N LYS A 72 -15.45 6.20 -10.84
CA LYS A 72 -14.28 5.66 -11.53
C LYS A 72 -14.23 4.14 -11.45
N ALA A 73 -14.00 3.50 -12.59
CA ALA A 73 -13.82 2.06 -12.65
C ALA A 73 -12.50 1.62 -12.00
N TYR A 74 -12.54 0.52 -11.30
CA TYR A 74 -11.37 -0.13 -10.71
C TYR A 74 -11.53 -1.66 -10.70
N ALA A 75 -10.44 -2.39 -10.51
CA ALA A 75 -10.45 -3.83 -10.24
C ALA A 75 -9.81 -4.08 -8.87
N LYS A 76 -10.55 -4.72 -7.95
CA LYS A 76 -10.04 -5.15 -6.65
C LYS A 76 -9.28 -6.48 -6.82
N ILE A 77 -8.07 -6.56 -6.25
CA ILE A 77 -7.21 -7.74 -6.31
C ILE A 77 -6.71 -8.07 -4.90
N ALA A 78 -7.23 -9.13 -4.30
CA ALA A 78 -6.80 -9.67 -3.01
C ALA A 78 -6.24 -11.10 -3.11
N ASN A 79 -6.43 -11.77 -4.26
CA ASN A 79 -5.99 -13.15 -4.50
C ASN A 79 -5.68 -13.41 -5.98
N ALA A 80 -5.13 -14.60 -6.27
CA ALA A 80 -4.75 -15.00 -7.62
C ALA A 80 -5.92 -15.00 -8.62
N LYS A 81 -7.12 -15.42 -8.17
CA LYS A 81 -8.29 -15.45 -9.05
C LYS A 81 -8.68 -14.03 -9.48
N GLN A 82 -8.80 -13.11 -8.52
CA GLN A 82 -9.10 -11.70 -8.83
C GLN A 82 -8.01 -11.05 -9.68
N MET A 83 -6.75 -11.47 -9.52
CA MET A 83 -5.64 -10.99 -10.35
C MET A 83 -5.79 -11.48 -11.81
N ALA A 84 -6.19 -12.72 -12.02
CA ALA A 84 -6.41 -13.29 -13.36
C ALA A 84 -7.65 -12.70 -14.05
N ASP A 85 -8.69 -12.37 -13.28
CA ASP A 85 -9.96 -11.83 -13.76
C ASP A 85 -9.94 -10.28 -13.90
N ALA A 86 -8.85 -9.62 -13.45
CA ALA A 86 -8.79 -8.16 -13.42
C ALA A 86 -8.83 -7.55 -14.83
N ALA A 87 -9.73 -6.61 -15.05
CA ALA A 87 -9.86 -5.92 -16.34
C ALA A 87 -8.65 -5.01 -16.60
N ASP A 88 -8.20 -5.00 -17.84
CA ASP A 88 -7.18 -4.04 -18.31
C ASP A 88 -7.75 -2.62 -18.45
N GLY A 89 -6.88 -1.63 -18.34
CA GLY A 89 -7.23 -0.23 -18.57
C GLY A 89 -7.95 0.48 -17.42
N VAL A 90 -8.16 -0.20 -16.30
CA VAL A 90 -8.68 0.37 -15.06
C VAL A 90 -7.62 0.36 -13.95
N THR A 91 -7.80 1.17 -12.91
CA THR A 91 -6.93 1.13 -11.73
C THR A 91 -7.08 -0.20 -10.99
N HIS A 92 -5.98 -0.87 -10.71
CA HIS A 92 -5.96 -2.06 -9.86
C HIS A 92 -5.75 -1.65 -8.39
N ILE A 93 -6.74 -1.91 -7.53
CA ILE A 93 -6.60 -1.77 -6.08
C ILE A 93 -6.16 -3.12 -5.52
N VAL A 94 -4.87 -3.22 -5.19
CA VAL A 94 -4.25 -4.46 -4.71
C VAL A 94 -4.25 -4.48 -3.19
N ARG A 95 -5.05 -5.37 -2.61
CA ARG A 95 -5.17 -5.64 -1.18
C ARG A 95 -4.01 -6.52 -0.72
N TYR A 96 -2.88 -5.89 -0.42
CA TYR A 96 -1.64 -6.63 -0.20
C TYR A 96 -1.68 -7.53 1.04
N HIS A 97 -2.39 -7.15 2.10
CA HIS A 97 -2.63 -7.98 3.30
C HIS A 97 -4.00 -8.66 3.30
N GLY A 98 -4.61 -8.80 2.13
CA GLY A 98 -5.90 -9.48 1.96
C GLY A 98 -7.10 -8.59 2.18
N ASP A 99 -8.27 -9.22 2.16
CA ASP A 99 -9.59 -8.58 2.25
C ASP A 99 -10.50 -9.34 3.22
N PHE A 100 -11.35 -8.62 3.94
CA PHE A 100 -12.37 -9.21 4.81
C PHE A 100 -13.45 -10.01 4.06
N ASP A 101 -13.56 -9.89 2.74
CA ASP A 101 -14.44 -10.73 1.92
C ASP A 101 -13.84 -12.11 1.62
N ASP A 102 -12.53 -12.31 1.87
CA ASP A 102 -11.81 -13.55 1.60
C ASP A 102 -10.87 -13.88 2.77
N ASP A 103 -11.37 -14.65 3.73
CA ASP A 103 -10.63 -15.02 4.94
C ASP A 103 -9.29 -15.71 4.63
N ALA A 104 -9.21 -16.43 3.50
CA ALA A 104 -7.98 -17.11 3.09
C ALA A 104 -6.89 -16.15 2.58
N SER A 105 -7.26 -14.93 2.20
CA SER A 105 -6.32 -13.91 1.76
C SER A 105 -5.71 -13.09 2.90
N LEU A 106 -6.30 -13.16 4.12
CA LEU A 106 -5.92 -12.28 5.22
C LEU A 106 -4.53 -12.59 5.76
N VAL A 107 -3.73 -11.55 5.94
CA VAL A 107 -2.41 -11.55 6.60
C VAL A 107 -2.54 -10.70 7.87
N LEU A 108 -2.97 -11.30 8.97
CA LEU A 108 -3.31 -10.60 10.21
C LEU A 108 -2.52 -11.10 11.42
N THR A 109 -2.24 -12.40 11.48
CA THR A 109 -1.54 -13.03 12.60
C THR A 109 -0.03 -13.07 12.36
N GLU A 110 0.74 -13.28 13.43
CA GLU A 110 2.20 -13.43 13.35
C GLU A 110 2.59 -14.54 12.37
N THR A 111 1.93 -15.69 12.43
CA THR A 111 2.16 -16.81 11.50
C THR A 111 1.91 -16.38 10.05
N ASP A 112 0.82 -15.65 9.76
CA ASP A 112 0.53 -15.19 8.39
C ASP A 112 1.65 -14.28 7.85
N PHE A 113 2.22 -13.41 8.69
CA PHE A 113 3.34 -12.57 8.30
C PHE A 113 4.63 -13.36 8.09
N LEU A 114 4.90 -14.38 8.92
CA LEU A 114 6.06 -15.25 8.78
C LEU A 114 5.96 -16.13 7.53
N ASP A 115 4.79 -16.67 7.23
CA ASP A 115 4.55 -17.49 6.04
C ASP A 115 4.79 -16.69 4.74
N ARG A 116 4.59 -15.38 4.78
CA ARG A 116 4.86 -14.50 3.64
C ARG A 116 6.33 -14.17 3.42
N LEU A 117 7.23 -14.55 4.30
CA LEU A 117 8.67 -14.33 4.11
C LEU A 117 9.28 -15.15 2.95
N SER A 118 8.57 -16.16 2.44
CA SER A 118 8.92 -16.85 1.19
C SER A 118 8.81 -15.95 -0.05
N PHE A 119 7.94 -14.91 0.00
CA PHE A 119 7.62 -14.01 -1.12
C PHE A 119 7.14 -14.74 -2.38
N ASP A 120 6.43 -15.86 -2.20
CA ASP A 120 5.93 -16.72 -3.28
C ASP A 120 4.45 -16.47 -3.59
N SER A 121 3.76 -15.63 -2.80
CA SER A 121 2.36 -15.34 -3.06
C SER A 121 2.20 -14.61 -4.40
N PRO A 122 1.07 -14.83 -5.11
CA PRO A 122 0.79 -14.11 -6.36
C PRO A 122 0.87 -12.59 -6.24
N LEU A 123 0.48 -12.04 -5.09
CA LEU A 123 0.56 -10.59 -4.83
C LEU A 123 2.01 -10.12 -4.64
N ASP A 124 2.89 -10.93 -4.03
CA ASP A 124 4.31 -10.63 -3.89
C ASP A 124 5.02 -10.64 -5.25
N ILE A 125 4.70 -11.62 -6.09
CA ILE A 125 5.21 -11.72 -7.46
C ILE A 125 4.77 -10.51 -8.27
N LYS A 126 3.48 -10.13 -8.19
CA LYS A 126 2.95 -8.95 -8.87
C LYS A 126 3.62 -7.67 -8.39
N PHE A 127 3.73 -7.45 -7.06
CA PHE A 127 4.37 -6.25 -6.52
C PHE A 127 5.84 -6.16 -6.95
N ARG A 128 6.57 -7.29 -6.91
CA ARG A 128 7.96 -7.34 -7.35
C ARG A 128 8.10 -7.00 -8.83
N ALA A 129 7.23 -7.52 -9.69
CA ALA A 129 7.22 -7.22 -11.12
C ALA A 129 6.94 -5.73 -11.37
N ASP A 130 5.94 -5.16 -10.74
CA ASP A 130 5.61 -3.73 -10.85
C ASP A 130 6.76 -2.86 -10.34
N ALA A 131 7.36 -3.19 -9.19
CA ALA A 131 8.46 -2.44 -8.59
C ALA A 131 9.78 -2.52 -9.37
N LEU A 132 10.00 -3.58 -10.14
CA LEU A 132 11.13 -3.69 -11.07
C LEU A 132 10.95 -2.81 -12.32
N ALA A 133 9.71 -2.56 -12.74
CA ALA A 133 9.42 -1.92 -14.02
C ALA A 133 8.89 -0.49 -13.90
N ARG A 134 8.43 -0.06 -12.72
CA ARG A 134 7.69 1.19 -12.52
C ARG A 134 8.22 2.01 -11.36
N THR A 135 8.02 3.31 -11.43
CA THR A 135 8.18 4.21 -10.28
C THR A 135 7.11 3.91 -9.23
N ILE A 136 7.52 3.80 -7.97
CA ILE A 136 6.60 3.64 -6.83
C ILE A 136 6.62 4.91 -6.00
N LEU A 137 5.44 5.37 -5.62
CA LEU A 137 5.24 6.44 -4.64
C LEU A 137 4.54 5.85 -3.41
N PHE A 138 5.23 5.85 -2.28
CA PHE A 138 4.67 5.48 -0.98
C PHE A 138 4.07 6.72 -0.31
N ILE A 139 2.80 6.65 0.09
CA ILE A 139 2.07 7.69 0.80
C ILE A 139 1.36 7.10 2.01
N GLY A 140 1.34 7.83 3.13
CA GLY A 140 0.72 7.35 4.37
C GLY A 140 1.34 6.06 4.91
N TYR A 141 2.58 5.73 4.52
CA TYR A 141 3.25 4.48 4.84
C TYR A 141 4.52 4.72 5.64
N SER A 142 4.59 4.15 6.84
CA SER A 142 5.71 4.37 7.77
C SER A 142 7.01 3.65 7.41
N MET A 143 6.99 2.78 6.40
CA MET A 143 8.13 1.91 6.03
C MET A 143 8.56 0.99 7.18
N SER A 144 7.67 0.66 8.10
CA SER A 144 7.95 -0.18 9.27
C SER A 144 7.63 -1.66 9.06
N ASP A 145 6.86 -2.03 8.03
CA ASP A 145 6.52 -3.42 7.72
C ASP A 145 7.78 -4.18 7.28
N PRO A 146 8.21 -5.21 8.03
CA PRO A 146 9.41 -5.97 7.71
C PRO A 146 9.33 -6.70 6.37
N ASN A 147 8.15 -7.22 5.99
CA ASN A 147 7.97 -7.95 4.74
C ASN A 147 8.17 -7.04 3.53
N ILE A 148 7.55 -5.86 3.54
CA ILE A 148 7.75 -4.86 2.48
C ILE A 148 9.21 -4.40 2.42
N ARG A 149 9.85 -4.19 3.58
CA ARG A 149 11.28 -3.80 3.62
C ARG A 149 12.18 -4.87 3.04
N LEU A 150 11.96 -6.15 3.38
CA LEU A 150 12.72 -7.28 2.83
C LEU A 150 12.50 -7.41 1.32
N LEU A 151 11.28 -7.23 0.85
CA LEU A 151 10.96 -7.28 -0.56
C LEU A 151 11.64 -6.14 -1.33
N LEU A 152 11.58 -4.91 -0.84
CA LEU A 152 12.26 -3.75 -1.42
C LEU A 152 13.77 -3.93 -1.44
N HIS A 153 14.35 -4.47 -0.36
CA HIS A 153 15.76 -4.83 -0.32
C HIS A 153 16.12 -5.88 -1.39
N GLY A 154 15.29 -6.91 -1.58
CA GLY A 154 15.45 -7.92 -2.63
C GLY A 154 15.40 -7.31 -4.04
N ILE A 155 14.49 -6.37 -4.29
CA ILE A 155 14.39 -5.62 -5.55
C ILE A 155 15.67 -4.79 -5.79
N TRP A 156 16.13 -4.07 -4.76
CA TRP A 156 17.38 -3.34 -4.81
C TRP A 156 18.57 -4.27 -5.15
N GLN A 157 18.71 -5.42 -4.49
CA GLN A 157 19.75 -6.40 -4.80
C GLN A 157 19.68 -6.91 -6.25
N THR A 158 18.47 -7.11 -6.78
CA THR A 158 18.28 -7.56 -8.17
C THR A 158 18.89 -6.55 -9.14
N TRP A 159 18.67 -5.26 -8.94
CA TRP A 159 19.26 -4.19 -9.75
C TRP A 159 20.77 -4.08 -9.58
N GLU A 160 21.29 -4.18 -8.34
CA GLU A 160 22.74 -4.16 -8.09
C GLU A 160 23.47 -5.30 -8.81
N ARG A 161 22.89 -6.51 -8.81
CA ARG A 161 23.47 -7.71 -9.45
C ARG A 161 23.32 -7.72 -10.97
N SER A 162 22.37 -7.00 -11.52
CA SER A 162 22.11 -6.96 -12.95
C SER A 162 23.17 -6.23 -13.78
N GLY A 163 23.96 -5.37 -13.16
CA GLY A 163 24.87 -4.44 -13.82
C GLY A 163 24.19 -3.19 -14.44
N TYR A 164 22.86 -3.08 -14.31
CA TYR A 164 22.04 -1.99 -14.87
C TYR A 164 21.42 -1.08 -13.78
N ARG A 165 22.06 -0.96 -12.67
CA ARG A 165 21.59 -0.20 -11.49
C ARG A 165 21.10 1.21 -11.82
N ASP A 166 21.77 1.90 -12.77
CA ASP A 166 21.45 3.28 -13.15
C ASP A 166 20.16 3.40 -13.98
N HIS A 167 19.65 2.29 -14.50
CA HIS A 167 18.37 2.22 -15.22
C HIS A 167 17.18 1.88 -14.31
N ARG A 168 17.42 1.66 -13.02
CA ARG A 168 16.36 1.35 -12.06
C ARG A 168 15.32 2.46 -12.00
N PRO A 169 14.00 2.14 -12.04
CA PRO A 169 12.96 3.12 -11.77
C PRO A 169 13.14 3.78 -10.41
N ARG A 170 12.94 5.08 -10.34
CA ARG A 170 12.99 5.81 -9.08
C ARG A 170 11.80 5.45 -8.21
N SER A 171 12.00 5.35 -6.91
CA SER A 171 10.92 5.22 -5.93
C SER A 171 10.97 6.37 -4.95
N PHE A 172 9.80 6.76 -4.47
CA PHE A 172 9.65 7.91 -3.58
C PHE A 172 8.80 7.52 -2.38
N VAL A 173 9.08 8.12 -1.23
CA VAL A 173 8.21 8.04 -0.06
C VAL A 173 7.93 9.44 0.45
N PHE A 174 6.64 9.76 0.62
CA PHE A 174 6.22 11.01 1.25
C PHE A 174 6.05 10.79 2.75
N MET A 175 6.76 11.60 3.55
CA MET A 175 6.71 11.57 5.02
C MET A 175 6.56 12.99 5.56
N ALA A 176 5.73 13.15 6.60
CA ALA A 176 5.48 14.47 7.22
C ALA A 176 6.72 15.05 7.92
N SER A 177 7.64 14.20 8.36
CA SER A 177 8.89 14.61 8.98
C SER A 177 10.04 13.74 8.49
N SER A 178 11.23 14.32 8.41
CA SER A 178 12.45 13.59 8.06
C SER A 178 13.12 12.97 9.29
N ASN A 179 13.71 11.79 9.06
CA ASN A 179 14.62 11.16 9.99
C ASN A 179 15.92 10.84 9.21
N PRO A 180 17.04 11.47 9.54
CA PRO A 180 18.30 11.32 8.76
C PRO A 180 18.77 9.87 8.64
N VAL A 181 18.54 9.05 9.66
CA VAL A 181 18.92 7.63 9.63
C VAL A 181 18.03 6.86 8.64
N GLN A 182 16.73 7.10 8.69
CA GLN A 182 15.77 6.49 7.77
C GLN A 182 16.02 6.95 6.33
N GLU A 183 16.26 8.24 6.13
CA GLU A 183 16.58 8.82 4.82
C GLU A 183 17.81 8.15 4.20
N ALA A 184 18.92 8.04 4.97
CA ALA A 184 20.15 7.39 4.49
C ALA A 184 19.92 5.91 4.12
N MET A 185 19.12 5.19 4.91
CA MET A 185 18.81 3.78 4.65
C MET A 185 17.94 3.61 3.40
N LEU A 186 16.92 4.46 3.22
CA LEU A 186 16.04 4.43 2.07
C LEU A 186 16.77 4.84 0.78
N ALA A 187 17.61 5.88 0.85
CA ALA A 187 18.45 6.33 -0.26
C ALA A 187 19.36 5.21 -0.77
N ARG A 188 19.92 4.39 0.12
CA ARG A 188 20.72 3.21 -0.26
C ARG A 188 19.92 2.23 -1.13
N TRP A 189 18.61 2.08 -0.89
CA TRP A 189 17.73 1.22 -1.70
C TRP A 189 17.16 1.96 -2.92
N GLY A 190 17.56 3.24 -3.12
CA GLY A 190 17.11 4.08 -4.21
C GLY A 190 15.69 4.60 -4.04
N ILE A 191 15.26 4.75 -2.81
CA ILE A 191 14.01 5.39 -2.44
C ILE A 191 14.34 6.80 -1.97
N THR A 192 13.78 7.80 -2.66
CA THR A 192 13.95 9.21 -2.30
C THR A 192 12.88 9.63 -1.31
N LEU A 193 13.30 10.19 -0.19
CA LEU A 193 12.40 10.78 0.78
C LEU A 193 11.92 12.15 0.29
N LEU A 194 10.62 12.38 0.33
CA LEU A 194 9.96 13.65 0.07
C LEU A 194 9.33 14.13 1.37
N THR A 195 9.66 15.36 1.78
CA THR A 195 9.11 16.00 2.97
C THR A 195 8.43 17.32 2.58
N PRO A 196 7.39 17.76 3.30
CA PRO A 196 6.79 19.06 3.06
C PRO A 196 7.79 20.19 3.42
N GLU A 197 7.68 21.33 2.73
CA GLU A 197 8.50 22.51 2.98
C GLU A 197 8.09 23.28 4.23
N SER A 198 6.91 22.99 4.78
CA SER A 198 6.34 23.67 5.94
C SER A 198 5.87 22.69 7.01
N GLU A 199 5.80 23.13 8.27
CA GLU A 199 5.24 22.37 9.42
C GLU A 199 3.69 22.26 9.36
N ALA A 200 3.14 21.91 8.20
CA ALA A 200 1.73 21.62 8.06
C ALA A 200 1.36 20.28 8.70
N CYS A 201 0.08 20.10 9.03
CA CYS A 201 -0.45 18.79 9.38
C CYS A 201 -0.11 17.78 8.27
N ALA A 202 0.19 16.53 8.63
CA ALA A 202 0.60 15.50 7.69
C ALA A 202 -0.39 15.28 6.55
N ASP A 203 -1.69 15.33 6.85
CA ASP A 203 -2.77 15.14 5.87
C ASP A 203 -2.88 16.33 4.91
N ASP A 204 -2.73 17.57 5.42
CA ASP A 204 -2.74 18.77 4.59
C ASP A 204 -1.52 18.83 3.69
N ALA A 205 -0.34 18.45 4.20
CA ALA A 205 0.89 18.41 3.44
C ALA A 205 0.83 17.37 2.31
N LEU A 206 0.31 16.17 2.58
CA LEU A 206 0.11 15.14 1.57
C LEU A 206 -0.92 15.56 0.51
N THR A 207 -2.01 16.19 0.94
CA THR A 207 -3.04 16.72 0.04
C THR A 207 -2.46 17.78 -0.89
N ALA A 208 -1.68 18.73 -0.36
CA ALA A 208 -1.01 19.76 -1.16
C ALA A 208 -0.02 19.15 -2.16
N PHE A 209 0.77 18.16 -1.73
CA PHE A 209 1.72 17.44 -2.59
C PHE A 209 1.02 16.73 -3.76
N LEU A 210 -0.06 15.98 -3.50
CA LEU A 210 -0.81 15.30 -4.56
C LEU A 210 -1.52 16.29 -5.50
N ALA A 211 -1.98 17.43 -4.99
CA ALA A 211 -2.56 18.50 -5.80
C ALA A 211 -1.53 19.11 -6.75
N ASP A 212 -0.29 19.32 -6.31
CA ASP A 212 0.81 19.81 -7.16
C ASP A 212 1.16 18.80 -8.26
N ILE A 213 1.26 17.50 -7.93
CA ILE A 213 1.46 16.44 -8.94
C ILE A 213 0.35 16.50 -10.00
N ARG A 214 -0.92 16.56 -9.56
CA ARG A 214 -2.07 16.63 -10.47
C ARG A 214 -2.02 17.86 -11.38
N ALA A 215 -1.64 19.00 -10.84
CA ALA A 215 -1.53 20.24 -11.59
C ALA A 215 -0.43 20.16 -12.67
N ARG A 216 0.68 19.49 -12.38
CA ARG A 216 1.80 19.31 -13.33
C ARG A 216 1.49 18.31 -14.44
N ILE A 217 0.78 17.21 -14.13
CA ILE A 217 0.37 16.21 -15.15
C ILE A 217 -0.61 16.81 -16.16
N ARG A 218 -1.44 17.78 -15.77
CA ARG A 218 -2.44 18.42 -16.65
C ARG A 218 -1.90 19.59 -17.49
N ARG A 219 -0.64 19.96 -17.32
CA ARG A 219 0.01 20.94 -18.18
C ARG A 219 0.51 20.23 -19.43
N PRO A 220 0.03 20.62 -20.65
CA PRO A 220 0.53 20.07 -21.91
C PRO A 220 2.00 20.43 -22.15
#